data_ff32b1daf9a17b72fe8d69f5252fe890
#
_entry.id   ff32b1daf9a17b72fe8d69f5252fe890
#
_cell.length_a   1.000
_cell.length_b   1.000
_cell.length_c   1.000
_cell.angle_alpha   90.00
_cell.angle_beta   90.00
_cell.angle_gamma   90.00
#
_symmetry.space_group_name_H-M   'P 1'
#
loop_
_entity.id
_entity.type
_entity.pdbx_description
1 polymer ?
#
loop_
_entity_poly.entity_id
_entity_poly.type
_entity_poly.pdbx_seq_one_letter_code
_entity_poly.pdbx_strand_id
1 'polypeptide(L)'
;VLCLTGCGGKETLTLNVYNWGEYISDGSEDSFDTIREFETWYEETYGQKVTVNYSTYASNEDMYNKISSGAVSYDVIIPSDYMIAKMAEENLLHPLNFENIPNYQYIDDAFKGLYYDPQNQYSVPYTYGIVGVIYDANVVDEADIGGWELMWNEKYSGRIVQFNNPRDAFGTAQYKLGLDVNSSDKAMWDLAYGEMLAQRPLVYSYVMDEIFNMMESGEAAIGAYYAGDYFTMVDAQAENVDLQFYYPEQTNFYVEAMCIPSGAQNKELAEIFINCMLSEEAAVAN
;
A
#
# COMPACT_ATOMS: atom_id res chain seq x y z
N VAL A 1 30.81 20.62 49.08
CA VAL A 1 30.60 19.62 48.02
C VAL A 1 29.22 19.88 47.44
N LEU A 2 29.15 20.60 46.34
CA LEU A 2 27.91 20.78 45.58
C LEU A 2 27.74 19.53 44.69
N CYS A 3 26.76 18.68 45.01
CA CYS A 3 26.27 17.68 44.12
C CYS A 3 25.40 18.40 43.05
N LEU A 4 25.96 18.61 41.88
CA LEU A 4 25.20 18.91 40.67
C LEU A 4 24.53 17.60 40.23
N THR A 5 23.27 17.38 40.64
CA THR A 5 22.39 16.42 39.99
C THR A 5 22.04 17.02 38.62
N GLY A 6 22.75 16.57 37.59
CA GLY A 6 22.36 16.83 36.21
C GLY A 6 21.01 16.16 35.98
N CYS A 7 19.95 16.93 35.79
CA CYS A 7 18.75 16.48 35.11
C CYS A 7 19.12 16.22 33.62
N GLY A 8 19.70 15.06 33.35
CA GLY A 8 19.79 14.55 31.99
C GLY A 8 18.39 14.10 31.59
N GLY A 9 17.62 14.94 30.86
CA GLY A 9 16.47 14.47 30.16
C GLY A 9 16.89 13.35 29.22
N LYS A 10 16.10 12.28 29.12
CA LYS A 10 16.35 11.23 28.12
C LYS A 10 16.34 11.88 26.74
N GLU A 11 17.27 11.48 25.89
CA GLU A 11 17.32 11.93 24.50
C GLU A 11 16.03 11.50 23.77
N THR A 12 15.47 12.38 22.93
CA THR A 12 14.31 12.04 22.12
C THR A 12 14.70 10.98 21.10
N LEU A 13 13.97 9.89 21.04
CA LEU A 13 14.15 8.84 20.02
C LEU A 13 13.55 9.31 18.70
N THR A 14 14.06 8.77 17.61
CA THR A 14 13.52 9.00 16.28
C THR A 14 13.15 7.67 15.65
N LEU A 15 11.95 7.58 15.08
CA LEU A 15 11.48 6.45 14.29
C LEU A 15 11.19 6.93 12.86
N ASN A 16 11.82 6.30 11.88
CA ASN A 16 11.61 6.64 10.47
C ASN A 16 10.67 5.61 9.83
N VAL A 17 9.46 6.04 9.47
CA VAL A 17 8.42 5.21 8.83
C VAL A 17 8.29 5.60 7.36
N TYR A 18 8.24 4.60 6.48
CA TYR A 18 8.09 4.77 5.04
C TYR A 18 6.93 3.91 4.54
N ASN A 19 5.86 4.53 4.15
CA ASN A 19 4.58 3.89 3.82
C ASN A 19 4.04 4.38 2.47
N TRP A 20 2.93 3.86 2.06
CA TRP A 20 2.13 4.38 0.94
C TRP A 20 1.49 5.73 1.31
N GLY A 21 1.06 6.48 0.31
CA GLY A 21 0.10 7.57 0.49
C GLY A 21 -1.26 7.02 0.93
N GLU A 22 -2.08 7.82 1.61
CA GLU A 22 -3.46 7.49 2.03
C GLU A 22 -3.60 6.15 2.80
N TYR A 23 -2.59 5.78 3.58
CA TYR A 23 -2.49 4.48 4.27
C TYR A 23 -2.50 4.55 5.79
N ILE A 24 -2.79 5.72 6.34
CA ILE A 24 -2.82 5.96 7.79
C ILE A 24 -3.73 7.14 8.08
N SER A 25 -4.52 7.04 9.13
CA SER A 25 -5.30 8.18 9.63
C SER A 25 -4.35 9.23 10.23
N ASP A 26 -4.39 10.46 9.71
CA ASP A 26 -3.40 11.51 9.94
C ASP A 26 -3.92 12.67 10.77
N GLY A 27 -5.15 12.56 11.30
CA GLY A 27 -5.80 13.62 12.08
C GLY A 27 -6.48 14.71 11.24
N SER A 28 -6.51 14.57 9.92
CA SER A 28 -7.29 15.45 9.06
C SER A 28 -8.79 15.27 9.30
N GLU A 29 -9.58 16.33 9.12
CA GLU A 29 -11.02 16.32 9.27
C GLU A 29 -11.52 15.77 10.64
N ASP A 30 -10.76 16.03 11.72
CA ASP A 30 -11.00 15.50 13.06
C ASP A 30 -10.89 13.96 13.18
N SER A 31 -10.19 13.30 12.24
CA SER A 31 -9.88 11.88 12.31
C SER A 31 -8.84 11.55 13.38
N PHE A 32 -8.63 10.27 13.64
CA PHE A 32 -7.60 9.78 14.55
C PHE A 32 -6.20 10.07 13.98
N ASP A 33 -5.34 10.74 14.76
CA ASP A 33 -3.94 10.99 14.35
C ASP A 33 -3.04 9.86 14.88
N THR A 34 -2.85 8.84 14.09
CA THR A 34 -2.12 7.63 14.46
C THR A 34 -0.69 7.92 14.95
N ILE A 35 0.00 8.84 14.29
CA ILE A 35 1.39 9.19 14.64
C ILE A 35 1.44 9.92 15.99
N ARG A 36 0.61 10.93 16.16
CA ARG A 36 0.54 11.71 17.38
C ARG A 36 0.11 10.87 18.58
N GLU A 37 -0.86 10.00 18.39
CA GLU A 37 -1.33 9.09 19.43
C GLU A 37 -0.23 8.11 19.85
N PHE A 38 0.52 7.56 18.89
CA PHE A 38 1.69 6.73 19.19
C PHE A 38 2.76 7.50 19.99
N GLU A 39 3.14 8.71 19.56
CA GLU A 39 4.13 9.54 20.25
C GLU A 39 3.70 9.85 21.70
N THR A 40 2.43 10.20 21.88
CA THR A 40 1.84 10.48 23.20
C THR A 40 1.83 9.25 24.09
N TRP A 41 1.29 8.14 23.58
CA TRP A 41 1.23 6.87 24.29
C TRP A 41 2.62 6.36 24.69
N TYR A 42 3.61 6.52 23.80
CA TYR A 42 4.98 6.08 24.07
C TYR A 42 5.61 6.92 25.19
N GLU A 43 5.45 8.25 25.16
CA GLU A 43 5.95 9.12 26.24
C GLU A 43 5.29 8.79 27.58
N GLU A 44 3.97 8.58 27.62
CA GLU A 44 3.25 8.21 28.84
C GLU A 44 3.66 6.86 29.38
N THR A 45 3.92 5.89 28.51
CA THR A 45 4.23 4.50 28.90
C THR A 45 5.68 4.34 29.35
N TYR A 46 6.64 4.93 28.60
CA TYR A 46 8.07 4.72 28.81
C TYR A 46 8.79 5.92 29.45
N GLY A 47 8.12 7.05 29.61
CA GLY A 47 8.71 8.28 30.13
C GLY A 47 9.85 8.81 29.26
N GLN A 48 9.78 8.58 27.95
CA GLN A 48 10.77 9.00 26.95
C GLN A 48 10.06 9.47 25.69
N LYS A 49 10.49 10.61 25.15
CA LYS A 49 9.90 11.14 23.92
C LYS A 49 10.38 10.36 22.70
N VAL A 50 9.47 10.19 21.76
CA VAL A 50 9.76 9.72 20.42
C VAL A 50 9.23 10.75 19.40
N THR A 51 9.91 10.87 18.27
CA THR A 51 9.43 11.61 17.11
C THR A 51 9.38 10.65 15.92
N VAL A 52 8.24 10.53 15.30
CA VAL A 52 8.05 9.70 14.10
C VAL A 52 8.20 10.58 12.85
N ASN A 53 9.22 10.29 12.05
CA ASN A 53 9.39 10.86 10.72
C ASN A 53 8.63 9.97 9.73
N TYR A 54 7.42 10.37 9.40
CA TYR A 54 6.59 9.65 8.43
C TYR A 54 6.81 10.21 7.03
N SER A 55 7.03 9.33 6.06
CA SER A 55 7.18 9.69 4.65
C SER A 55 6.54 8.63 3.77
N THR A 56 6.21 9.00 2.53
CA THR A 56 5.47 8.14 1.60
C THR A 56 6.25 7.80 0.34
N TYR A 57 5.87 6.72 -0.32
CA TYR A 57 6.37 6.27 -1.62
C TYR A 57 5.21 5.92 -2.56
N ALA A 58 5.48 6.02 -3.85
CA ALA A 58 4.47 5.79 -4.89
C ALA A 58 4.50 4.35 -5.44
N SER A 59 5.60 3.60 -5.23
CA SER A 59 5.72 2.22 -5.71
C SER A 59 6.64 1.38 -4.82
N ASN A 60 6.41 0.06 -4.78
CA ASN A 60 7.31 -0.88 -4.12
C ASN A 60 8.74 -0.80 -4.69
N GLU A 61 8.87 -0.57 -5.98
CA GLU A 61 10.16 -0.47 -6.68
C GLU A 61 10.94 0.75 -6.22
N ASP A 62 10.29 1.91 -6.04
CA ASP A 62 10.93 3.13 -5.51
C ASP A 62 11.38 2.94 -4.07
N MET A 63 10.52 2.36 -3.24
CA MET A 63 10.84 2.01 -1.86
C MET A 63 12.03 1.04 -1.82
N TYR A 64 11.97 -0.06 -2.58
CA TYR A 64 13.03 -1.07 -2.66
C TYR A 64 14.37 -0.48 -3.12
N ASN A 65 14.38 0.34 -4.18
CA ASN A 65 15.59 0.98 -4.67
C ASN A 65 16.23 1.87 -3.61
N LYS A 66 15.42 2.57 -2.83
CA LYS A 66 15.90 3.46 -1.76
C LYS A 66 16.50 2.66 -0.59
N ILE A 67 15.84 1.57 -0.18
CA ILE A 67 16.30 0.67 0.90
C ILE A 67 17.58 -0.07 0.46
N SER A 68 17.57 -0.71 -0.72
CA SER A 68 18.68 -1.53 -1.21
C SER A 68 19.95 -0.72 -1.49
N SER A 69 19.80 0.57 -1.80
CA SER A 69 20.96 1.46 -1.99
C SER A 69 21.70 1.78 -0.68
N GLY A 70 21.05 1.59 0.48
CA GLY A 70 21.59 1.95 1.79
C GLY A 70 21.81 3.46 2.01
N ALA A 71 21.28 4.31 1.13
CA ALA A 71 21.47 5.76 1.20
C ALA A 71 20.64 6.41 2.33
N VAL A 72 19.55 5.79 2.70
CA VAL A 72 18.64 6.24 3.76
C VAL A 72 18.26 5.05 4.64
N SER A 73 18.19 5.26 5.95
CA SER A 73 17.74 4.26 6.91
C SER A 73 16.28 4.53 7.29
N TYR A 74 15.45 3.52 7.13
CA TYR A 74 14.09 3.48 7.66
C TYR A 74 13.99 2.40 8.72
N ASP A 75 13.08 2.58 9.68
CA ASP A 75 12.84 1.63 10.77
C ASP A 75 11.63 0.75 10.51
N VAL A 76 10.60 1.29 9.85
CA VAL A 76 9.41 0.56 9.42
C VAL A 76 9.09 0.86 7.96
N ILE A 77 8.78 -0.18 7.20
CA ILE A 77 8.26 -0.11 5.82
C ILE A 77 7.02 -1.00 5.69
N ILE A 78 6.14 -0.71 4.73
CA ILE A 78 4.88 -1.45 4.54
C ILE A 78 4.75 -1.90 3.08
N PRO A 79 5.60 -2.85 2.62
CA PRO A 79 5.57 -3.34 1.25
C PRO A 79 4.45 -4.35 0.99
N SER A 80 4.14 -4.53 -0.28
CA SER A 80 3.28 -5.62 -0.74
C SER A 80 4.00 -6.98 -0.69
N ASP A 81 3.22 -8.03 -0.64
CA ASP A 81 3.61 -9.42 -0.47
C ASP A 81 4.79 -9.86 -1.35
N TYR A 82 4.73 -9.62 -2.67
CA TYR A 82 5.81 -10.01 -3.59
C TYR A 82 7.13 -9.30 -3.30
N MET A 83 7.06 -8.06 -2.81
CA MET A 83 8.24 -7.30 -2.46
C MET A 83 8.82 -7.76 -1.11
N ILE A 84 7.96 -8.17 -0.17
CA ILE A 84 8.38 -8.81 1.08
C ILE A 84 9.17 -10.08 0.77
N ALA A 85 8.63 -10.96 -0.09
CA ALA A 85 9.31 -12.18 -0.51
C ALA A 85 10.70 -11.89 -1.09
N LYS A 86 10.79 -10.92 -2.01
CA LYS A 86 12.05 -10.50 -2.62
C LYS A 86 13.05 -9.96 -1.60
N MET A 87 12.60 -9.05 -0.72
CA MET A 87 13.47 -8.43 0.28
C MET A 87 13.94 -9.43 1.34
N ALA A 88 13.11 -10.40 1.72
CA ALA A 88 13.48 -11.47 2.63
C ALA A 88 14.55 -12.39 2.01
N GLU A 89 14.40 -12.78 0.74
CA GLU A 89 15.39 -13.58 0.00
C GLU A 89 16.74 -12.85 -0.11
N GLU A 90 16.73 -11.54 -0.27
CA GLU A 90 17.93 -10.70 -0.37
C GLU A 90 18.53 -10.30 1.00
N ASN A 91 17.96 -10.77 2.11
CA ASN A 91 18.37 -10.43 3.48
C ASN A 91 18.30 -8.92 3.78
N LEU A 92 17.31 -8.24 3.22
CA LEU A 92 17.06 -6.81 3.43
C LEU A 92 16.07 -6.54 4.58
N LEU A 93 15.55 -7.58 5.23
CA LEU A 93 14.63 -7.47 6.36
C LEU A 93 15.24 -8.07 7.64
N HIS A 94 14.89 -7.49 8.78
CA HIS A 94 15.17 -8.07 10.09
C HIS A 94 14.09 -9.08 10.48
N PRO A 95 14.47 -10.24 11.05
CA PRO A 95 13.51 -11.08 11.76
C PRO A 95 12.89 -10.32 12.93
N LEU A 96 11.57 -10.43 13.11
CA LEU A 96 10.81 -9.78 14.16
C LEU A 96 10.91 -10.53 15.49
N ASN A 97 10.90 -9.79 16.60
CA ASN A 97 10.68 -10.34 17.92
C ASN A 97 9.22 -10.15 18.34
N PHE A 98 8.41 -11.19 18.21
CA PHE A 98 6.99 -11.15 18.54
C PHE A 98 6.67 -10.97 20.02
N GLU A 99 7.65 -11.07 20.91
CA GLU A 99 7.48 -10.67 22.32
C GLU A 99 7.21 -9.15 22.45
N ASN A 100 7.72 -8.35 21.50
CA ASN A 100 7.47 -6.93 21.43
C ASN A 100 6.19 -6.57 20.61
N ILE A 101 5.55 -7.59 20.01
CA ILE A 101 4.35 -7.43 19.15
C ILE A 101 3.21 -8.34 19.67
N PRO A 102 2.77 -8.21 20.92
CA PRO A 102 1.74 -9.09 21.49
C PRO A 102 0.40 -9.01 20.78
N ASN A 103 0.07 -7.88 20.13
CA ASN A 103 -1.16 -7.72 19.37
C ASN A 103 -1.20 -8.55 18.07
N TYR A 104 -0.08 -9.16 17.64
CA TYR A 104 -0.04 -10.11 16.53
C TYR A 104 -1.03 -11.27 16.71
N GLN A 105 -1.39 -11.61 17.96
CA GLN A 105 -2.40 -12.61 18.25
C GLN A 105 -3.78 -12.31 17.65
N TYR A 106 -4.08 -11.04 17.36
CA TYR A 106 -5.37 -10.60 16.79
C TYR A 106 -5.41 -10.65 15.27
N ILE A 107 -4.27 -10.86 14.60
CA ILE A 107 -4.24 -11.08 13.16
C ILE A 107 -4.97 -12.39 12.85
N ASP A 108 -5.88 -12.34 11.86
CA ASP A 108 -6.59 -13.53 11.39
C ASP A 108 -5.60 -14.57 10.84
N ASP A 109 -5.84 -15.83 11.16
CA ASP A 109 -4.99 -16.94 10.72
C ASP A 109 -4.93 -17.09 9.19
N ALA A 110 -5.95 -16.60 8.46
CA ALA A 110 -5.95 -16.57 7.00
C ALA A 110 -4.82 -15.71 6.41
N PHE A 111 -4.27 -14.76 7.17
CA PHE A 111 -3.17 -13.89 6.75
C PHE A 111 -1.82 -14.29 7.32
N LYS A 112 -1.73 -15.41 8.02
CA LYS A 112 -0.49 -15.94 8.60
C LYS A 112 0.10 -17.05 7.76
N GLY A 113 1.44 -17.14 7.69
CA GLY A 113 2.14 -18.21 6.98
C GLY A 113 1.92 -18.21 5.48
N LEU A 114 1.64 -17.06 4.89
CA LEU A 114 1.45 -16.91 3.45
C LEU A 114 2.78 -17.10 2.69
N TYR A 115 2.70 -17.27 1.39
CA TYR A 115 3.83 -17.64 0.53
C TYR A 115 5.03 -16.70 0.63
N TYR A 116 4.81 -15.45 0.94
CA TYR A 116 5.85 -14.42 1.02
C TYR A 116 6.63 -14.43 2.35
N ASP A 117 6.03 -14.99 3.41
CA ASP A 117 6.67 -15.18 4.73
C ASP A 117 6.12 -16.44 5.43
N PRO A 118 6.45 -17.65 4.93
CA PRO A 118 5.83 -18.91 5.38
C PRO A 118 6.06 -19.24 6.85
N GLN A 119 7.06 -18.64 7.47
CA GLN A 119 7.38 -18.82 8.89
C GLN A 119 6.94 -17.65 9.76
N ASN A 120 6.30 -16.64 9.21
CA ASN A 120 5.93 -15.38 9.89
C ASN A 120 7.15 -14.76 10.61
N GLN A 121 8.27 -14.63 9.91
CA GLN A 121 9.52 -14.15 10.52
C GLN A 121 9.77 -12.67 10.33
N TYR A 122 9.29 -12.10 9.21
CA TYR A 122 9.74 -10.79 8.73
C TYR A 122 8.62 -9.77 8.65
N SER A 123 7.37 -10.20 8.73
CA SER A 123 6.23 -9.35 8.40
C SER A 123 5.07 -9.50 9.37
N VAL A 124 4.35 -8.40 9.55
CA VAL A 124 3.07 -8.35 10.25
C VAL A 124 2.02 -7.83 9.29
N PRO A 125 1.00 -8.60 8.90
CA PRO A 125 -0.07 -8.15 8.01
C PRO A 125 -0.69 -6.86 8.52
N TYR A 126 -0.89 -5.89 7.61
CA TYR A 126 -1.46 -4.59 7.91
C TYR A 126 -2.80 -4.39 7.20
N THR A 127 -2.78 -4.52 5.88
CA THR A 127 -3.99 -4.41 5.06
C THR A 127 -3.98 -5.42 3.92
N TYR A 128 -5.14 -5.62 3.32
CA TYR A 128 -5.30 -6.42 2.11
C TYR A 128 -6.36 -5.79 1.21
N GLY A 129 -6.31 -6.10 -0.06
CA GLY A 129 -7.29 -5.59 -0.99
C GLY A 129 -7.32 -6.36 -2.30
N ILE A 130 -8.19 -5.89 -3.16
CA ILE A 130 -8.34 -6.37 -4.53
C ILE A 130 -8.23 -5.21 -5.50
N VAL A 131 -7.77 -5.49 -6.71
CA VAL A 131 -7.81 -4.57 -7.84
C VAL A 131 -9.09 -4.79 -8.61
N GLY A 132 -9.73 -3.72 -9.04
CA GLY A 132 -10.91 -3.79 -9.91
C GLY A 132 -10.93 -2.65 -10.90
N VAL A 133 -12.09 -2.42 -11.47
CA VAL A 133 -12.32 -1.32 -12.42
C VAL A 133 -13.29 -0.34 -11.81
N ILE A 134 -12.86 0.91 -11.65
CA ILE A 134 -13.68 2.07 -11.31
C ILE A 134 -14.17 2.69 -12.60
N TYR A 135 -15.45 3.00 -12.70
CA TYR A 135 -16.02 3.60 -13.87
C TYR A 135 -17.13 4.60 -13.54
N ASP A 136 -17.32 5.60 -14.39
CA ASP A 136 -18.42 6.56 -14.29
C ASP A 136 -19.66 6.00 -15.01
N ALA A 137 -20.70 5.64 -14.24
CA ALA A 137 -21.94 5.06 -14.76
C ALA A 137 -22.75 6.03 -15.63
N ASN A 138 -22.47 7.35 -15.56
CA ASN A 138 -23.06 8.31 -16.49
C ASN A 138 -22.43 8.28 -17.89
N VAL A 139 -21.26 7.61 -18.03
CA VAL A 139 -20.50 7.56 -19.30
C VAL A 139 -20.42 6.14 -19.86
N VAL A 140 -20.25 5.15 -18.98
CA VAL A 140 -20.03 3.75 -19.36
C VAL A 140 -21.37 3.03 -19.48
N ASP A 141 -21.65 2.42 -20.65
CA ASP A 141 -22.86 1.63 -20.83
C ASP A 141 -22.79 0.34 -20.01
N GLU A 142 -23.87 -0.01 -19.33
CA GLU A 142 -23.99 -1.23 -18.51
C GLU A 142 -23.65 -2.51 -19.30
N ALA A 143 -23.95 -2.52 -20.59
CA ALA A 143 -23.68 -3.67 -21.46
C ALA A 143 -22.17 -3.89 -21.73
N ASP A 144 -21.33 -2.91 -21.49
CA ASP A 144 -19.87 -2.98 -21.69
C ASP A 144 -19.12 -3.44 -20.40
N ILE A 145 -19.83 -3.56 -19.29
CA ILE A 145 -19.29 -3.96 -17.98
C ILE A 145 -19.23 -5.49 -17.87
N GLY A 146 -18.17 -6.05 -17.35
CA GLY A 146 -18.12 -7.49 -17.02
C GLY A 146 -16.73 -8.12 -17.00
N GLY A 147 -15.75 -7.51 -17.64
CA GLY A 147 -14.40 -8.07 -17.69
C GLY A 147 -13.33 -6.98 -17.83
N TRP A 148 -12.08 -7.40 -17.87
CA TRP A 148 -10.94 -6.51 -18.12
C TRP A 148 -10.98 -5.85 -19.50
N GLU A 149 -11.78 -6.40 -20.45
CA GLU A 149 -11.98 -5.88 -21.79
C GLU A 149 -12.46 -4.43 -21.82
N LEU A 150 -13.16 -3.98 -20.74
CA LEU A 150 -13.60 -2.58 -20.63
C LEU A 150 -12.42 -1.62 -20.74
N MET A 151 -11.26 -1.96 -20.18
CA MET A 151 -10.03 -1.16 -20.27
C MET A 151 -9.43 -1.09 -21.69
N TRP A 152 -9.92 -1.89 -22.65
CA TRP A 152 -9.53 -1.91 -24.07
C TRP A 152 -10.66 -1.49 -25.01
N ASN A 153 -11.78 -0.97 -24.48
CA ASN A 153 -12.92 -0.61 -25.29
C ASN A 153 -12.68 0.74 -25.99
N GLU A 154 -12.54 0.71 -27.32
CA GLU A 154 -12.28 1.88 -28.16
C GLU A 154 -13.34 2.99 -28.02
N LYS A 155 -14.57 2.64 -27.63
CA LYS A 155 -15.65 3.59 -27.37
C LYS A 155 -15.28 4.65 -26.32
N TYR A 156 -14.42 4.29 -25.38
CA TYR A 156 -14.00 5.15 -24.28
C TYR A 156 -12.57 5.67 -24.45
N SER A 157 -12.04 5.62 -25.69
CA SER A 157 -10.70 6.10 -26.01
C SER A 157 -10.47 7.54 -25.51
N GLY A 158 -9.34 7.77 -24.86
CA GLY A 158 -8.98 9.05 -24.27
C GLY A 158 -9.67 9.38 -22.95
N ARG A 159 -10.44 8.42 -22.39
CA ARG A 159 -11.08 8.52 -21.07
C ARG A 159 -10.71 7.36 -20.14
N ILE A 160 -9.74 6.55 -20.53
CA ILE A 160 -9.22 5.41 -19.78
C ILE A 160 -7.91 5.84 -19.13
N VAL A 161 -7.77 5.62 -17.84
CA VAL A 161 -6.51 5.75 -17.11
C VAL A 161 -5.99 4.37 -16.70
N GLN A 162 -4.67 4.22 -16.70
CA GLN A 162 -4.01 2.95 -16.39
C GLN A 162 -2.95 3.18 -15.33
N PHE A 163 -2.61 2.16 -14.57
CA PHE A 163 -1.53 2.19 -13.59
C PHE A 163 -0.20 2.65 -14.19
N ASN A 164 0.48 3.56 -13.51
CA ASN A 164 1.90 3.88 -13.71
C ASN A 164 2.82 2.96 -12.87
N ASN A 165 2.31 1.83 -12.48
CA ASN A 165 2.99 0.74 -11.81
C ASN A 165 3.03 -0.44 -12.79
N PRO A 166 4.22 -0.90 -13.23
CA PRO A 166 4.31 -1.91 -14.27
C PRO A 166 3.71 -3.25 -13.86
N ARG A 167 3.79 -3.64 -12.59
CA ARG A 167 3.23 -4.92 -12.12
C ARG A 167 1.71 -4.94 -12.29
N ASP A 168 1.02 -3.92 -11.79
CA ASP A 168 -0.44 -3.87 -11.88
C ASP A 168 -0.92 -3.60 -13.30
N ALA A 169 -0.25 -2.71 -14.04
CA ALA A 169 -0.58 -2.47 -15.45
C ALA A 169 -0.49 -3.76 -16.29
N PHE A 170 0.61 -4.52 -16.18
CA PHE A 170 0.73 -5.82 -16.85
C PHE A 170 -0.28 -6.83 -16.30
N GLY A 171 -0.57 -6.80 -14.99
CA GLY A 171 -1.58 -7.64 -14.35
C GLY A 171 -2.93 -7.53 -15.03
N THR A 172 -3.40 -6.32 -15.35
CA THR A 172 -4.67 -6.10 -16.07
C THR A 172 -4.68 -6.80 -17.43
N ALA A 173 -3.58 -6.74 -18.18
CA ALA A 173 -3.43 -7.41 -19.47
C ALA A 173 -3.34 -8.93 -19.34
N GLN A 174 -2.64 -9.42 -18.32
CA GLN A 174 -2.54 -10.87 -18.05
C GLN A 174 -3.90 -11.46 -17.68
N TYR A 175 -4.66 -10.81 -16.80
CA TYR A 175 -6.03 -11.22 -16.47
C TYR A 175 -6.96 -11.21 -17.68
N LYS A 176 -6.92 -10.16 -18.51
CA LYS A 176 -7.67 -10.10 -19.77
C LYS A 176 -7.40 -11.30 -20.67
N LEU A 177 -6.16 -11.77 -20.70
CA LEU A 177 -5.73 -12.94 -21.49
C LEU A 177 -5.95 -14.28 -20.78
N GLY A 178 -6.40 -14.30 -19.52
CA GLY A 178 -6.51 -15.52 -18.71
C GLY A 178 -5.15 -16.15 -18.37
N LEU A 179 -4.10 -15.34 -18.25
CA LEU A 179 -2.74 -15.78 -17.93
C LEU A 179 -2.50 -15.79 -16.42
N ASP A 180 -1.58 -16.63 -15.97
CA ASP A 180 -1.11 -16.63 -14.59
C ASP A 180 -0.17 -15.44 -14.34
N VAL A 181 -0.63 -14.48 -13.53
CA VAL A 181 0.12 -13.26 -13.16
C VAL A 181 1.39 -13.54 -12.34
N ASN A 182 1.48 -14.72 -11.72
CA ASN A 182 2.65 -15.15 -10.96
C ASN A 182 3.66 -15.93 -11.81
N SER A 183 3.36 -16.14 -13.08
CA SER A 183 4.27 -16.86 -13.97
C SER A 183 5.54 -16.05 -14.28
N SER A 184 6.69 -16.72 -14.23
CA SER A 184 7.97 -16.21 -14.72
C SER A 184 8.23 -16.51 -16.20
N ASP A 185 7.28 -17.13 -16.90
CA ASP A 185 7.42 -17.46 -18.32
C ASP A 185 7.39 -16.19 -19.19
N LYS A 186 8.53 -15.92 -19.82
CA LYS A 186 8.69 -14.76 -20.71
C LYS A 186 7.64 -14.69 -21.83
N ALA A 187 7.19 -15.84 -22.33
CA ALA A 187 6.18 -15.85 -23.40
C ALA A 187 4.84 -15.26 -22.94
N MET A 188 4.43 -15.49 -21.69
CA MET A 188 3.23 -14.87 -21.11
C MET A 188 3.39 -13.34 -20.97
N TRP A 189 4.57 -12.88 -20.57
CA TRP A 189 4.88 -11.46 -20.50
C TRP A 189 4.92 -10.79 -21.87
N ASP A 190 5.45 -11.48 -22.90
CA ASP A 190 5.43 -10.96 -24.28
C ASP A 190 3.99 -10.81 -24.82
N LEU A 191 3.09 -11.74 -24.47
CA LEU A 191 1.65 -11.63 -24.82
C LEU A 191 1.01 -10.43 -24.11
N ALA A 192 1.21 -10.30 -22.82
CA ALA A 192 0.69 -9.16 -22.04
C ALA A 192 1.23 -7.82 -22.56
N TYR A 193 2.51 -7.77 -22.94
CA TYR A 193 3.11 -6.59 -23.57
C TYR A 193 2.42 -6.22 -24.88
N GLY A 194 2.06 -7.21 -25.70
CA GLY A 194 1.28 -7.01 -26.92
C GLY A 194 -0.07 -6.35 -26.64
N GLU A 195 -0.77 -6.77 -25.59
CA GLU A 195 -2.03 -6.16 -25.16
C GLU A 195 -1.84 -4.74 -24.64
N MET A 196 -0.79 -4.49 -23.85
CA MET A 196 -0.46 -3.12 -23.40
C MET A 196 -0.16 -2.18 -24.58
N LEU A 197 0.53 -2.65 -25.61
CA LEU A 197 0.74 -1.87 -26.81
C LEU A 197 -0.56 -1.58 -27.56
N ALA A 198 -1.50 -2.53 -27.61
CA ALA A 198 -2.81 -2.34 -28.22
C ALA A 198 -3.68 -1.35 -27.41
N GLN A 199 -3.58 -1.37 -26.08
CA GLN A 199 -4.29 -0.46 -25.19
C GLN A 199 -3.78 0.98 -25.28
N ARG A 200 -2.47 1.16 -25.49
CA ARG A 200 -1.80 2.46 -25.37
C ARG A 200 -2.48 3.62 -26.12
N PRO A 201 -3.01 3.46 -27.35
CA PRO A 201 -3.72 4.55 -28.04
C PRO A 201 -5.03 4.98 -27.37
N LEU A 202 -5.60 4.14 -26.51
CA LEU A 202 -6.88 4.36 -25.83
C LEU A 202 -6.68 5.07 -24.49
N VAL A 203 -5.50 4.90 -23.90
CA VAL A 203 -5.17 5.41 -22.54
C VAL A 203 -4.95 6.90 -22.60
N TYR A 204 -5.67 7.63 -21.76
CA TYR A 204 -5.49 9.07 -21.56
C TYR A 204 -4.20 9.37 -20.78
N SER A 205 -3.98 8.65 -19.66
CA SER A 205 -2.78 8.80 -18.84
C SER A 205 -2.45 7.52 -18.08
N TYR A 206 -1.17 7.36 -17.77
CA TYR A 206 -0.69 6.39 -16.78
C TYR A 206 -0.47 7.12 -15.46
N VAL A 207 -1.15 6.69 -14.41
CA VAL A 207 -1.26 7.40 -13.13
C VAL A 207 -1.14 6.44 -11.93
N MET A 208 -0.84 7.00 -10.78
CA MET A 208 -1.08 6.42 -9.47
C MET A 208 -2.12 7.31 -8.76
N ASP A 209 -1.77 7.99 -7.69
CA ASP A 209 -2.72 8.79 -6.89
C ASP A 209 -3.40 9.93 -7.66
N GLU A 210 -2.87 10.35 -8.82
CA GLU A 210 -3.55 11.32 -9.69
C GLU A 210 -4.92 10.81 -10.20
N ILE A 211 -5.17 9.50 -10.13
CA ILE A 211 -6.46 8.90 -10.52
C ILE A 211 -7.62 9.48 -9.70
N PHE A 212 -7.41 9.81 -8.41
CA PHE A 212 -8.45 10.38 -7.55
C PHE A 212 -9.06 11.62 -8.21
N ASN A 213 -8.26 12.64 -8.45
CA ASN A 213 -8.73 13.87 -9.07
C ASN A 213 -9.36 13.64 -10.46
N MET A 214 -8.81 12.73 -11.27
CA MET A 214 -9.30 12.47 -12.62
C MET A 214 -10.65 11.76 -12.65
N MET A 215 -10.88 10.81 -11.74
CA MET A 215 -12.16 10.11 -11.63
C MET A 215 -13.21 10.99 -10.96
N GLU A 216 -12.89 11.62 -9.85
CA GLU A 216 -13.78 12.50 -9.08
C GLU A 216 -14.31 13.69 -9.90
N SER A 217 -13.45 14.27 -10.74
CA SER A 217 -13.85 15.38 -11.63
C SER A 217 -14.56 14.95 -12.91
N GLY A 218 -14.54 13.65 -13.24
CA GLY A 218 -15.03 13.12 -14.51
C GLY A 218 -14.11 13.42 -15.71
N GLU A 219 -12.83 13.76 -15.50
CA GLU A 219 -11.84 13.87 -16.56
C GLU A 219 -11.52 12.50 -17.18
N ALA A 220 -11.38 11.46 -16.35
CA ALA A 220 -11.38 10.07 -16.75
C ALA A 220 -12.76 9.44 -16.48
N ALA A 221 -13.07 8.36 -17.19
CA ALA A 221 -14.31 7.63 -17.01
C ALA A 221 -14.10 6.16 -16.65
N ILE A 222 -12.90 5.63 -16.84
CA ILE A 222 -12.56 4.23 -16.55
C ILE A 222 -11.13 4.20 -16.05
N GLY A 223 -10.90 3.50 -14.93
CA GLY A 223 -9.58 3.25 -14.38
C GLY A 223 -9.51 1.92 -13.64
N ALA A 224 -8.42 1.17 -13.83
CA ALA A 224 -8.12 0.06 -12.95
C ALA A 224 -7.49 0.61 -11.66
N TYR A 225 -8.03 0.25 -10.49
CA TYR A 225 -7.47 0.71 -9.22
C TYR A 225 -7.88 -0.18 -8.04
N TYR A 226 -7.43 0.17 -6.86
CA TYR A 226 -7.63 -0.60 -5.63
C TYR A 226 -9.02 -0.35 -5.04
N ALA A 227 -9.65 -1.41 -4.53
CA ALA A 227 -11.02 -1.34 -4.05
C ALA A 227 -11.24 -0.41 -2.85
N GLY A 228 -10.24 -0.27 -1.97
CA GLY A 228 -10.31 0.64 -0.83
C GLY A 228 -10.46 2.10 -1.25
N ASP A 229 -9.65 2.52 -2.21
CA ASP A 229 -9.60 3.90 -2.69
C ASP A 229 -10.87 4.33 -3.44
N TYR A 230 -11.62 3.38 -3.99
CA TYR A 230 -12.92 3.66 -4.61
C TYR A 230 -13.88 4.36 -3.64
N PHE A 231 -13.92 3.96 -2.37
CA PHE A 231 -14.82 4.58 -1.39
C PHE A 231 -14.46 6.05 -1.14
N THR A 232 -13.17 6.36 -1.05
CA THR A 232 -12.68 7.74 -0.92
C THR A 232 -13.09 8.58 -2.14
N MET A 233 -12.92 8.04 -3.35
CA MET A 233 -13.31 8.73 -4.59
C MET A 233 -14.82 8.99 -4.67
N VAL A 234 -15.66 8.05 -4.22
CA VAL A 234 -17.10 8.23 -4.20
C VAL A 234 -17.53 9.38 -3.30
N ASP A 235 -16.89 9.51 -2.14
CA ASP A 235 -17.20 10.58 -1.19
C ASP A 235 -16.83 11.98 -1.73
N ALA A 236 -15.82 12.06 -2.61
CA ALA A 236 -15.31 13.31 -3.18
C ALA A 236 -15.80 13.60 -4.62
N GLN A 237 -16.56 12.70 -5.26
CA GLN A 237 -16.97 12.84 -6.65
C GLN A 237 -17.84 14.06 -6.91
N ALA A 238 -17.70 14.67 -8.10
CA ALA A 238 -18.50 15.79 -8.54
C ALA A 238 -19.99 15.39 -8.77
N GLU A 239 -20.93 16.32 -8.62
CA GLU A 239 -22.38 16.07 -8.75
C GLU A 239 -22.81 15.41 -10.07
N ASN A 240 -22.03 15.58 -11.12
CA ASN A 240 -22.31 15.00 -12.46
C ASN A 240 -21.55 13.68 -12.72
N VAL A 241 -20.86 13.14 -11.74
CA VAL A 241 -20.10 11.88 -11.80
C VAL A 241 -20.83 10.84 -10.94
N ASP A 242 -20.90 9.60 -11.41
CA ASP A 242 -21.46 8.45 -10.68
C ASP A 242 -20.47 7.30 -10.74
N LEU A 243 -19.50 7.31 -9.81
CA LEU A 243 -18.47 6.29 -9.75
C LEU A 243 -19.04 4.98 -9.21
N GLN A 244 -18.75 3.93 -9.93
CA GLN A 244 -19.09 2.55 -9.59
C GLN A 244 -17.84 1.68 -9.67
N PHE A 245 -17.85 0.56 -8.96
CA PHE A 245 -16.74 -0.39 -8.92
C PHE A 245 -17.21 -1.79 -9.24
N TYR A 246 -16.45 -2.51 -10.04
CA TYR A 246 -16.59 -3.96 -10.13
C TYR A 246 -15.22 -4.62 -10.21
N TYR A 247 -15.17 -5.89 -9.78
CA TYR A 247 -13.99 -6.73 -9.96
C TYR A 247 -14.32 -7.87 -10.90
N PRO A 248 -13.52 -8.10 -11.95
CA PRO A 248 -13.65 -9.25 -12.83
C PRO A 248 -13.42 -10.56 -12.07
N GLU A 249 -13.88 -11.69 -12.64
CA GLU A 249 -13.76 -13.02 -12.02
C GLU A 249 -12.32 -13.37 -11.62
N GLN A 250 -11.34 -12.92 -12.41
CA GLN A 250 -9.91 -13.02 -12.09
C GLN A 250 -9.35 -11.62 -11.84
N THR A 251 -8.80 -11.42 -10.68
CA THR A 251 -8.17 -10.15 -10.31
C THR A 251 -7.04 -10.34 -9.30
N ASN A 252 -6.29 -9.27 -9.05
CA ASN A 252 -5.24 -9.24 -8.04
C ASN A 252 -5.85 -9.16 -6.64
N PHE A 253 -5.46 -10.11 -5.79
CA PHE A 253 -5.58 -10.02 -4.34
C PHE A 253 -4.17 -9.77 -3.80
N TYR A 254 -4.00 -8.76 -2.99
CA TYR A 254 -2.72 -8.39 -2.40
C TYR A 254 -2.81 -8.29 -0.89
N VAL A 255 -1.70 -8.52 -0.22
CA VAL A 255 -1.51 -8.26 1.21
C VAL A 255 -0.31 -7.34 1.36
N GLU A 256 -0.46 -6.35 2.22
CA GLU A 256 0.62 -5.47 2.61
C GLU A 256 0.91 -5.66 4.08
N ALA A 257 2.19 -5.68 4.41
CA ALA A 257 2.59 -5.99 5.76
C ALA A 257 3.72 -5.09 6.25
N MET A 258 3.70 -4.79 7.53
CA MET A 258 4.73 -4.02 8.21
C MET A 258 5.98 -4.86 8.37
N CYS A 259 7.12 -4.32 7.92
CA CYS A 259 8.43 -4.95 7.97
C CYS A 259 9.47 -3.98 8.52
N ILE A 260 10.58 -4.54 9.03
CA ILE A 260 11.72 -3.78 9.54
C ILE A 260 12.91 -4.03 8.61
N PRO A 261 13.40 -3.01 7.86
CA PRO A 261 14.58 -3.15 7.02
C PRO A 261 15.83 -3.52 7.82
N SER A 262 16.74 -4.30 7.22
CA SER A 262 18.00 -4.71 7.86
C SER A 262 18.93 -3.54 8.23
N GLY A 263 18.72 -2.35 7.65
CA GLY A 263 19.41 -1.10 7.99
C GLY A 263 18.75 -0.27 9.09
N ALA A 264 17.66 -0.75 9.71
CA ALA A 264 16.93 -0.04 10.76
C ALA A 264 17.84 0.26 11.97
N GLN A 265 17.69 1.46 12.54
CA GLN A 265 18.50 1.90 13.66
C GLN A 265 17.85 1.60 15.02
N ASN A 266 16.52 1.50 15.05
CA ASN A 266 15.72 1.38 16.27
C ASN A 266 14.73 0.21 16.18
N LYS A 267 15.26 -1.03 16.00
CA LYS A 267 14.44 -2.23 15.77
C LYS A 267 13.38 -2.46 16.87
N GLU A 268 13.74 -2.34 18.15
CA GLU A 268 12.79 -2.53 19.26
C GLU A 268 11.68 -1.46 19.22
N LEU A 269 12.03 -0.20 18.96
CA LEU A 269 11.06 0.88 18.83
C LEU A 269 10.13 0.64 17.62
N ALA A 270 10.67 0.12 16.52
CA ALA A 270 9.89 -0.26 15.34
C ALA A 270 8.90 -1.39 15.65
N GLU A 271 9.30 -2.41 16.40
CA GLU A 271 8.42 -3.49 16.85
C GLU A 271 7.29 -2.98 17.77
N ILE A 272 7.61 -2.04 18.68
CA ILE A 272 6.61 -1.39 19.53
C ILE A 272 5.62 -0.56 18.70
N PHE A 273 6.11 0.16 17.69
CA PHE A 273 5.25 0.89 16.75
C PHE A 273 4.33 -0.06 15.99
N ILE A 274 4.86 -1.14 15.42
CA ILE A 274 4.07 -2.19 14.74
C ILE A 274 3.00 -2.75 15.68
N ASN A 275 3.33 -3.00 16.93
CA ASN A 275 2.34 -3.45 17.91
C ASN A 275 1.24 -2.42 18.17
N CYS A 276 1.58 -1.13 18.20
CA CYS A 276 0.61 -0.06 18.38
C CYS A 276 -0.33 0.07 17.18
N MET A 277 0.18 -0.11 15.95
CA MET A 277 -0.63 -0.15 14.73
C MET A 277 -1.68 -1.28 14.73
N LEU A 278 -1.47 -2.31 15.53
CA LEU A 278 -2.42 -3.43 15.74
C LEU A 278 -3.33 -3.22 16.96
N SER A 279 -3.33 -2.04 17.59
CA SER A 279 -4.34 -1.72 18.61
C SER A 279 -5.72 -1.60 17.99
N GLU A 280 -6.77 -1.79 18.79
CA GLU A 280 -8.16 -1.65 18.31
C GLU A 280 -8.41 -0.24 17.75
N GLU A 281 -7.92 0.78 18.45
CA GLU A 281 -8.10 2.18 18.06
C GLU A 281 -7.42 2.49 16.72
N ALA A 282 -6.15 2.07 16.54
CA ALA A 282 -5.44 2.29 15.29
C ALA A 282 -6.01 1.46 14.16
N ALA A 283 -6.36 0.18 14.41
CA ALA A 283 -6.90 -0.71 13.38
C ALA A 283 -8.30 -0.32 12.88
N VAL A 284 -9.10 0.36 13.72
CA VAL A 284 -10.41 0.88 13.31
C VAL A 284 -10.28 2.21 12.57
N ALA A 285 -9.24 3.00 12.89
CA ALA A 285 -9.04 4.32 12.30
C ALA A 285 -8.36 4.26 10.93
N ASN A 286 -7.48 3.28 10.74
CA ASN A 286 -6.71 3.08 9.50
C ASN A 286 -7.40 2.11 8.55
#